data_2cf2d9393336f1f87517bfa3ec46c35e
#
_entry.id   2cf2d9393336f1f87517bfa3ec46c35e
#
_cell.length_a   1.000
_cell.length_b   1.000
_cell.length_c   1.000
_cell.angle_alpha   90.00
_cell.angle_beta   90.00
_cell.angle_gamma   90.00
#
_symmetry.space_group_name_H-M   'P 1'
#
loop_
_entity.id
_entity.type
_entity.pdbx_description
1 polymer ?
#
loop_
_entity_poly.entity_id
_entity_poly.type
_entity_poly.pdbx_seq_one_letter_code
_entity_poly.pdbx_strand_id
1 'polypeptide(L)'
;MLRHNIVMLMEDLINGRCGWCGTDRLYVEYHDREWGKPTADDKTLFEFLVLESAQAGLSWLTILRKREGYRRAFRDFDAGAVARMTEEEVGQLMRFDGIVRNRMKIESAVSNARHFLSVQREFGSFRSYVLSFFPDGKPIVNRFRSLSEIPVSNPVSDAMSRDMKKRGFRFFGPTICYSFLQATGFIDDHLTGCICRRK
;
A
#
# COMPACT_ATOMS: atom_id res chain seq x y z
N MET A 1 5.14 4.17 42.06
CA MET A 1 4.38 3.34 41.09
C MET A 1 5.02 3.48 39.72
N LEU A 2 5.95 2.59 39.38
CA LEU A 2 6.61 2.53 38.08
C LEU A 2 5.65 1.88 37.09
N ARG A 3 5.10 2.67 36.16
CA ARG A 3 4.40 2.14 34.99
C ARG A 3 5.44 1.51 34.07
N HIS A 4 5.54 0.19 34.07
CA HIS A 4 6.27 -0.57 33.06
C HIS A 4 5.55 -0.41 31.73
N ASN A 5 6.02 0.51 30.90
CA ASN A 5 5.71 0.45 29.49
C ASN A 5 6.45 -0.78 28.94
N ILE A 6 5.74 -1.90 28.84
CA ILE A 6 6.21 -3.03 28.05
C ILE A 6 6.08 -2.60 26.59
N VAL A 7 7.13 -1.96 26.07
CA VAL A 7 7.35 -1.91 24.63
C VAL A 7 7.69 -3.35 24.26
N MET A 8 6.72 -4.06 23.71
CA MET A 8 6.97 -5.36 23.10
C MET A 8 7.95 -5.10 21.94
N LEU A 9 9.24 -5.35 22.18
CA LEU A 9 10.26 -5.31 21.12
C LEU A 9 9.86 -6.40 20.12
N MET A 10 9.42 -5.99 18.93
CA MET A 10 9.20 -6.93 17.84
C MET A 10 10.56 -7.54 17.47
N GLU A 11 10.61 -8.86 17.41
CA GLU A 11 11.78 -9.53 16.89
C GLU A 11 11.99 -9.13 15.43
N ASP A 12 13.23 -8.84 15.05
CA ASP A 12 13.57 -8.44 13.68
C ASP A 12 13.22 -9.55 12.66
N LEU A 13 13.45 -10.80 13.04
CA LEU A 13 13.11 -11.98 12.23
C LEU A 13 12.34 -13.01 13.07
N ILE A 14 11.25 -13.53 12.49
CA ILE A 14 10.49 -14.66 13.03
C ILE A 14 10.48 -15.77 11.96
N ASN A 15 10.99 -16.94 12.30
CA ASN A 15 11.08 -18.09 11.37
C ASN A 15 11.72 -17.71 10.01
N GLY A 16 12.76 -16.87 10.01
CA GLY A 16 13.47 -16.41 8.82
C GLY A 16 12.68 -15.38 7.97
N ARG A 17 11.65 -14.76 8.49
CA ARG A 17 10.83 -13.71 7.87
C ARG A 17 10.94 -12.40 8.64
N CYS A 18 10.70 -11.29 7.99
CA CYS A 18 10.60 -10.00 8.68
C CYS A 18 9.57 -10.06 9.82
N GLY A 19 9.97 -9.69 11.04
CA GLY A 19 9.17 -9.88 12.26
C GLY A 19 7.81 -9.19 12.25
N TRP A 20 7.63 -8.15 11.43
CA TRP A 20 6.37 -7.43 11.32
C TRP A 20 5.20 -8.30 10.84
N CYS A 21 5.43 -9.36 10.06
CA CYS A 21 4.37 -10.26 9.59
C CYS A 21 3.89 -11.24 10.68
N GLY A 22 4.64 -11.37 11.79
CA GLY A 22 4.28 -12.25 12.90
C GLY A 22 4.07 -13.70 12.47
N THR A 23 3.03 -14.34 13.03
CA THR A 23 2.70 -15.75 12.80
C THR A 23 1.29 -15.96 12.23
N ASP A 24 0.52 -14.90 12.01
CA ASP A 24 -0.80 -15.01 11.37
C ASP A 24 -0.64 -15.52 9.94
N ARG A 25 -1.34 -16.61 9.60
CA ARG A 25 -1.19 -17.29 8.30
C ARG A 25 -1.41 -16.35 7.12
N LEU A 26 -2.43 -15.50 7.18
CA LEU A 26 -2.74 -14.55 6.09
C LEU A 26 -1.63 -13.52 5.94
N TYR A 27 -1.08 -13.05 7.06
CA TYR A 27 -0.03 -12.04 7.05
C TYR A 27 1.31 -12.62 6.57
N VAL A 28 1.65 -13.85 6.98
CA VAL A 28 2.82 -14.59 6.49
C VAL A 28 2.69 -14.87 4.98
N GLU A 29 1.50 -15.27 4.51
CA GLU A 29 1.27 -15.50 3.07
C GLU A 29 1.45 -14.23 2.25
N TYR A 30 0.92 -13.09 2.73
CA TYR A 30 1.14 -11.79 2.12
C TYR A 30 2.62 -11.42 2.05
N HIS A 31 3.37 -11.57 3.16
CA HIS A 31 4.80 -11.33 3.22
C HIS A 31 5.57 -12.20 2.20
N ASP A 32 5.27 -13.49 2.14
CA ASP A 32 6.04 -14.44 1.33
C ASP A 32 5.74 -14.31 -0.18
N ARG A 33 4.51 -13.95 -0.54
CA ARG A 33 4.04 -14.02 -1.93
C ARG A 33 3.85 -12.69 -2.62
N GLU A 34 3.63 -11.62 -1.86
CA GLU A 34 3.25 -10.33 -2.45
C GLU A 34 4.20 -9.20 -2.06
N TRP A 35 4.41 -8.96 -0.77
CA TRP A 35 5.19 -7.82 -0.30
C TRP A 35 6.62 -7.84 -0.85
N GLY A 36 7.07 -6.70 -1.38
CA GLY A 36 8.39 -6.58 -2.02
C GLY A 36 8.50 -7.25 -3.40
N LYS A 37 7.45 -7.90 -3.91
CA LYS A 37 7.46 -8.51 -5.24
C LYS A 37 7.14 -7.47 -6.30
N PRO A 38 8.00 -7.30 -7.34
CA PRO A 38 7.73 -6.36 -8.40
C PRO A 38 6.42 -6.66 -9.13
N THR A 39 5.53 -5.68 -9.20
CA THR A 39 4.34 -5.74 -10.05
C THR A 39 4.45 -4.77 -11.21
N ALA A 40 4.01 -5.20 -12.38
CA ALA A 40 3.91 -4.37 -13.59
C ALA A 40 2.46 -4.08 -13.98
N ASP A 41 1.51 -4.78 -13.36
CA ASP A 41 0.10 -4.67 -13.67
C ASP A 41 -0.53 -3.47 -12.95
N ASP A 42 -1.04 -2.53 -13.73
CA ASP A 42 -1.67 -1.29 -13.23
C ASP A 42 -2.95 -1.56 -12.42
N LYS A 43 -3.65 -2.66 -12.67
CA LYS A 43 -4.80 -3.07 -11.86
C LYS A 43 -4.37 -3.42 -10.43
N THR A 44 -3.30 -4.18 -10.29
CA THR A 44 -2.70 -4.49 -8.99
C THR A 44 -2.17 -3.22 -8.31
N LEU A 45 -1.57 -2.29 -9.07
CA LEU A 45 -1.14 -1.01 -8.52
C LEU A 45 -2.33 -0.19 -8.00
N PHE A 46 -3.45 -0.18 -8.71
CA PHE A 46 -4.66 0.49 -8.23
C PHE A 46 -5.27 -0.21 -7.01
N GLU A 47 -5.27 -1.55 -6.97
CA GLU A 47 -5.66 -2.32 -5.77
C GLU A 47 -4.87 -1.85 -4.55
N PHE A 48 -3.54 -1.86 -4.61
CA PHE A 48 -2.70 -1.43 -3.49
C PHE A 48 -2.88 0.06 -3.16
N LEU A 49 -3.08 0.93 -4.14
CA LEU A 49 -3.39 2.33 -3.88
C LEU A 49 -4.66 2.50 -3.04
N VAL A 50 -5.72 1.75 -3.34
CA VAL A 50 -6.98 1.76 -2.57
C VAL A 50 -6.77 1.17 -1.17
N LEU A 51 -6.10 0.02 -1.05
CA LEU A 51 -5.92 -0.69 0.21
C LEU A 51 -5.02 0.08 1.18
N GLU A 52 -3.90 0.63 0.71
CA GLU A 52 -2.98 1.44 1.51
C GLU A 52 -3.63 2.76 1.98
N SER A 53 -4.40 3.42 1.10
CA SER A 53 -5.20 4.58 1.50
C SER A 53 -6.25 4.23 2.55
N ALA A 54 -6.84 3.04 2.47
CA ALA A 54 -7.82 2.56 3.44
C ALA A 54 -7.18 2.20 4.79
N GLN A 55 -5.90 1.81 4.81
CA GLN A 55 -5.17 1.44 6.02
C GLN A 55 -4.98 2.61 6.99
N ALA A 56 -4.95 3.85 6.54
CA ALA A 56 -4.65 5.00 7.39
C ALA A 56 -5.37 4.92 8.77
N GLY A 57 -4.58 4.80 9.85
CA GLY A 57 -5.06 4.64 11.22
C GLY A 57 -5.51 3.22 11.62
N LEU A 58 -5.25 2.21 10.80
CA LEU A 58 -5.59 0.80 11.04
C LEU A 58 -4.37 -0.10 10.86
N SER A 59 -4.46 -1.36 11.34
CA SER A 59 -3.43 -2.36 11.04
C SER A 59 -3.58 -2.90 9.61
N TRP A 60 -2.46 -3.23 8.96
CA TRP A 60 -2.48 -3.85 7.65
C TRP A 60 -3.23 -5.19 7.64
N LEU A 61 -3.08 -6.00 8.67
CA LEU A 61 -3.81 -7.25 8.83
C LEU A 61 -5.34 -7.06 8.80
N THR A 62 -5.84 -5.95 9.36
CA THR A 62 -7.27 -5.59 9.26
C THR A 62 -7.70 -5.36 7.81
N ILE A 63 -6.85 -4.72 7.01
CA ILE A 63 -7.12 -4.49 5.58
C ILE A 63 -7.05 -5.79 4.80
N LEU A 64 -6.02 -6.63 5.04
CA LEU A 64 -5.91 -7.95 4.40
C LEU A 64 -7.13 -8.83 4.65
N ARG A 65 -7.65 -8.86 5.86
CA ARG A 65 -8.88 -9.61 6.20
C ARG A 65 -10.12 -9.09 5.48
N LYS A 66 -10.13 -7.83 5.07
CA LYS A 66 -11.22 -7.19 4.31
C LYS A 66 -10.97 -7.13 2.80
N ARG A 67 -9.82 -7.60 2.31
CA ARG A 67 -9.39 -7.46 0.91
C ARG A 67 -10.43 -7.96 -0.10
N GLU A 68 -11.03 -9.12 0.15
CA GLU A 68 -12.11 -9.66 -0.70
C GLU A 68 -13.38 -8.78 -0.67
N GLY A 69 -13.66 -8.15 0.45
CA GLY A 69 -14.71 -7.15 0.56
C GLY A 69 -14.41 -5.91 -0.29
N TYR A 70 -13.16 -5.41 -0.23
CA TYR A 70 -12.70 -4.32 -1.07
C TYR A 70 -12.77 -4.67 -2.57
N ARG A 71 -12.37 -5.89 -2.95
CA ARG A 71 -12.46 -6.38 -4.33
C ARG A 71 -13.90 -6.31 -4.84
N ARG A 72 -14.85 -6.80 -4.06
CA ARG A 72 -16.30 -6.73 -4.41
C ARG A 72 -16.82 -5.29 -4.45
N ALA A 73 -16.45 -4.47 -3.46
CA ALA A 73 -16.89 -3.08 -3.32
C ALA A 73 -16.39 -2.19 -4.48
N PHE A 74 -15.15 -2.39 -4.90
CA PHE A 74 -14.47 -1.54 -5.88
C PHE A 74 -14.26 -2.25 -7.23
N ARG A 75 -15.28 -3.02 -7.69
CA ARG A 75 -15.36 -3.54 -9.06
C ARG A 75 -14.11 -4.32 -9.48
N ASP A 76 -13.62 -5.21 -8.61
CA ASP A 76 -12.39 -5.96 -8.83
C ASP A 76 -11.19 -5.05 -9.18
N PHE A 77 -11.18 -3.86 -8.58
CA PHE A 77 -10.19 -2.82 -8.80
C PHE A 77 -10.02 -2.37 -10.25
N ASP A 78 -11.08 -2.44 -11.06
CA ASP A 78 -11.15 -1.77 -12.35
C ASP A 78 -11.25 -0.25 -12.11
N ALA A 79 -10.15 0.46 -12.32
CA ALA A 79 -10.08 1.90 -12.08
C ALA A 79 -11.10 2.68 -12.91
N GLY A 80 -11.41 2.22 -14.14
CA GLY A 80 -12.41 2.84 -15.00
C GLY A 80 -13.83 2.67 -14.43
N ALA A 81 -14.17 1.49 -13.93
CA ALA A 81 -15.46 1.23 -13.31
C ALA A 81 -15.60 1.99 -11.98
N VAL A 82 -14.53 2.00 -11.15
CA VAL A 82 -14.52 2.74 -9.87
C VAL A 82 -14.66 4.26 -10.10
N ALA A 83 -13.98 4.83 -11.10
CA ALA A 83 -14.06 6.26 -11.41
C ALA A 83 -15.46 6.75 -11.77
N ARG A 84 -16.33 5.84 -12.23
CA ARG A 84 -17.73 6.12 -12.62
C ARG A 84 -18.73 5.88 -11.49
N MET A 85 -18.31 5.43 -10.32
CA MET A 85 -19.21 5.18 -9.19
C MET A 85 -19.96 6.47 -8.81
N THR A 86 -21.25 6.31 -8.53
CA THR A 86 -22.17 7.38 -8.17
C THR A 86 -22.20 7.63 -6.66
N GLU A 87 -22.74 8.77 -6.23
CA GLU A 87 -22.99 9.06 -4.82
C GLU A 87 -23.92 8.03 -4.15
N GLU A 88 -24.88 7.50 -4.90
CA GLU A 88 -25.76 6.45 -4.38
C GLU A 88 -24.97 5.17 -4.09
N GLU A 89 -24.08 4.73 -4.99
CA GLU A 89 -23.22 3.57 -4.80
C GLU A 89 -22.25 3.78 -3.63
N VAL A 90 -21.67 4.98 -3.47
CA VAL A 90 -20.88 5.36 -2.30
C VAL A 90 -21.72 5.24 -1.02
N GLY A 91 -22.97 5.69 -1.05
CA GLY A 91 -23.92 5.55 0.06
C GLY A 91 -24.23 4.09 0.41
N GLN A 92 -24.32 3.21 -0.58
CA GLN A 92 -24.50 1.76 -0.37
C GLN A 92 -23.26 1.14 0.28
N LEU A 93 -22.05 1.54 -0.11
CA LEU A 93 -20.80 1.06 0.48
C LEU A 93 -20.66 1.45 1.96
N MET A 94 -21.28 2.53 2.42
CA MET A 94 -21.33 2.89 3.85
C MET A 94 -22.11 1.87 4.70
N ARG A 95 -22.93 1.02 4.09
CA ARG A 95 -23.68 -0.05 4.76
C ARG A 95 -23.03 -1.42 4.58
N PHE A 96 -22.01 -1.52 3.73
CA PHE A 96 -21.34 -2.78 3.43
C PHE A 96 -20.24 -3.05 4.46
N ASP A 97 -20.35 -4.14 5.21
CA ASP A 97 -19.44 -4.52 6.29
C ASP A 97 -18.11 -5.12 5.81
N GLY A 98 -18.02 -5.48 4.53
CA GLY A 98 -16.82 -6.04 3.91
C GLY A 98 -15.65 -5.06 3.81
N ILE A 99 -15.87 -3.76 4.04
CA ILE A 99 -14.83 -2.72 3.98
C ILE A 99 -14.81 -1.87 5.25
N VAL A 100 -13.83 -0.97 5.36
CA VAL A 100 -13.82 0.09 6.37
C VAL A 100 -14.88 1.13 6.00
N ARG A 101 -15.94 1.24 6.82
CA ARG A 101 -17.06 2.16 6.59
C ARG A 101 -16.71 3.58 6.98
N ASN A 102 -15.89 4.23 6.16
CA ASN A 102 -15.50 5.63 6.29
C ASN A 102 -15.76 6.35 4.98
N ARG A 103 -16.74 7.28 4.96
CA ARG A 103 -17.16 8.00 3.76
C ARG A 103 -16.00 8.66 3.05
N MET A 104 -15.13 9.37 3.75
CA MET A 104 -14.00 10.06 3.14
C MET A 104 -13.03 9.10 2.45
N LYS A 105 -12.80 7.88 3.00
CA LYS A 105 -11.96 6.86 2.38
C LYS A 105 -12.62 6.27 1.14
N ILE A 106 -13.93 6.03 1.16
CA ILE A 106 -14.68 5.52 0.01
C ILE A 106 -14.68 6.56 -1.12
N GLU A 107 -15.03 7.80 -0.83
CA GLU A 107 -15.00 8.90 -1.79
C GLU A 107 -13.59 9.14 -2.37
N SER A 108 -12.55 8.98 -1.52
CA SER A 108 -11.19 9.13 -1.98
C SER A 108 -10.80 8.03 -2.96
N ALA A 109 -11.25 6.79 -2.77
CA ALA A 109 -10.98 5.71 -3.72
C ALA A 109 -11.57 6.03 -5.12
N VAL A 110 -12.81 6.56 -5.17
CA VAL A 110 -13.46 6.98 -6.42
C VAL A 110 -12.73 8.17 -7.06
N SER A 111 -12.37 9.18 -6.27
CA SER A 111 -11.61 10.34 -6.74
C SER A 111 -10.21 9.92 -7.24
N ASN A 112 -9.50 9.10 -6.48
CA ASN A 112 -8.18 8.59 -6.83
C ASN A 112 -8.21 7.75 -8.11
N ALA A 113 -9.28 7.01 -8.39
CA ALA A 113 -9.46 6.28 -9.64
C ALA A 113 -9.43 7.21 -10.86
N ARG A 114 -10.09 8.37 -10.78
CA ARG A 114 -10.08 9.39 -11.86
C ARG A 114 -8.69 9.95 -12.08
N HIS A 115 -7.96 10.25 -11.02
CA HIS A 115 -6.57 10.74 -11.09
C HIS A 115 -5.62 9.67 -11.59
N PHE A 116 -5.82 8.41 -11.19
CA PHE A 116 -5.07 7.25 -11.67
C PHE A 116 -5.17 7.10 -13.19
N LEU A 117 -6.39 7.17 -13.74
CA LEU A 117 -6.62 7.13 -15.18
C LEU A 117 -6.01 8.34 -15.92
N SER A 118 -5.98 9.52 -15.28
CA SER A 118 -5.31 10.69 -15.85
C SER A 118 -3.80 10.48 -15.94
N VAL A 119 -3.19 9.93 -14.88
CA VAL A 119 -1.77 9.59 -14.84
C VAL A 119 -1.42 8.53 -15.90
N GLN A 120 -2.26 7.49 -16.05
CA GLN A 120 -2.05 6.49 -17.11
C GLN A 120 -2.04 7.12 -18.52
N ARG A 121 -2.93 8.07 -18.80
CA ARG A 121 -2.96 8.76 -20.10
C ARG A 121 -1.71 9.62 -20.34
N GLU A 122 -1.18 10.26 -19.28
CA GLU A 122 -0.01 11.14 -19.36
C GLU A 122 1.30 10.36 -19.50
N PHE A 123 1.46 9.27 -18.74
CA PHE A 123 2.72 8.52 -18.62
C PHE A 123 2.71 7.16 -19.38
N GLY A 124 1.61 6.80 -20.00
CA GLY A 124 1.41 5.50 -20.66
C GLY A 124 1.00 4.37 -19.70
N SER A 125 1.43 4.43 -18.43
CA SER A 125 1.01 3.53 -17.37
C SER A 125 1.24 4.18 -16.00
N PHE A 126 0.54 3.70 -14.96
CA PHE A 126 0.80 4.13 -13.59
C PHE A 126 2.18 3.66 -13.11
N ARG A 127 2.62 2.49 -13.59
CA ARG A 127 3.98 1.99 -13.34
C ARG A 127 5.05 2.95 -13.86
N SER A 128 4.93 3.45 -15.08
CA SER A 128 5.88 4.42 -15.66
C SER A 128 5.94 5.71 -14.85
N TYR A 129 4.78 6.20 -14.40
CA TYR A 129 4.70 7.35 -13.49
C TYR A 129 5.45 7.10 -12.18
N VAL A 130 5.23 5.96 -11.52
CA VAL A 130 5.95 5.62 -10.28
C VAL A 130 7.45 5.61 -10.51
N LEU A 131 7.92 4.94 -11.58
CA LEU A 131 9.34 4.83 -11.88
C LEU A 131 10.00 6.17 -12.24
N SER A 132 9.24 7.17 -12.67
CA SER A 132 9.78 8.51 -12.97
C SER A 132 10.35 9.24 -11.71
N PHE A 133 10.01 8.77 -10.50
CA PHE A 133 10.56 9.31 -9.24
C PHE A 133 11.85 8.61 -8.79
N PHE A 134 12.23 7.51 -9.45
CA PHE A 134 13.43 6.76 -9.09
C PHE A 134 14.63 7.25 -9.93
N PRO A 135 15.82 7.42 -9.32
CA PRO A 135 16.98 8.02 -10.00
C PRO A 135 17.32 7.37 -11.35
N ASP A 136 17.30 6.03 -11.41
CA ASP A 136 17.65 5.29 -12.62
C ASP A 136 16.41 4.64 -13.29
N GLY A 137 15.21 5.07 -12.91
CA GLY A 137 13.96 4.43 -13.35
C GLY A 137 13.83 2.96 -12.93
N LYS A 138 14.54 2.55 -11.86
CA LYS A 138 14.61 1.16 -11.39
C LYS A 138 14.20 1.03 -9.93
N PRO A 139 13.57 -0.09 -9.54
CA PRO A 139 13.30 -0.40 -8.15
C PRO A 139 14.56 -0.42 -7.28
N ILE A 140 14.42 -0.06 -6.00
CA ILE A 140 15.47 -0.05 -5.00
C ILE A 140 15.42 -1.34 -4.18
N VAL A 141 16.59 -1.93 -3.89
CA VAL A 141 16.74 -3.04 -2.94
C VAL A 141 17.64 -2.57 -1.80
N ASN A 142 17.04 -2.38 -0.63
CA ASN A 142 17.75 -1.94 0.57
C ASN A 142 18.42 -3.13 1.29
N ARG A 143 19.29 -2.82 2.27
CA ARG A 143 20.06 -3.83 3.03
C ARG A 143 19.93 -3.60 4.54
N PHE A 144 18.72 -3.39 5.01
CA PHE A 144 18.44 -3.23 6.43
C PHE A 144 18.69 -4.54 7.20
N ARG A 145 19.20 -4.42 8.40
CA ARG A 145 19.50 -5.56 9.30
C ARG A 145 18.44 -5.69 10.39
N SER A 146 17.79 -4.59 10.74
CA SER A 146 16.73 -4.54 11.76
C SER A 146 15.52 -3.73 11.28
N LEU A 147 14.36 -3.99 11.87
CA LEU A 147 13.13 -3.25 11.59
C LEU A 147 13.26 -1.75 11.94
N SER A 148 14.08 -1.43 12.93
CA SER A 148 14.33 -0.05 13.36
C SER A 148 15.13 0.78 12.35
N GLU A 149 15.82 0.15 11.41
CA GLU A 149 16.53 0.83 10.33
C GLU A 149 15.61 1.24 9.17
N ILE A 150 14.42 0.61 9.06
CA ILE A 150 13.48 0.91 7.99
C ILE A 150 12.83 2.27 8.26
N PRO A 151 13.00 3.26 7.37
CA PRO A 151 12.42 4.58 7.57
C PRO A 151 10.90 4.57 7.36
N VAL A 152 10.22 5.57 7.89
CA VAL A 152 8.77 5.77 7.67
C VAL A 152 8.46 6.41 6.31
N SER A 153 9.44 7.03 5.66
CA SER A 153 9.42 7.58 4.29
C SER A 153 10.85 7.75 3.78
N ASN A 154 11.00 8.03 2.48
CA ASN A 154 12.27 8.34 1.85
C ASN A 154 12.10 9.45 0.79
N PRO A 155 13.18 9.98 0.20
CA PRO A 155 13.08 11.05 -0.80
C PRO A 155 12.16 10.71 -1.99
N VAL A 156 12.10 9.43 -2.41
CA VAL A 156 11.23 8.98 -3.51
C VAL A 156 9.76 9.07 -3.10
N SER A 157 9.39 8.49 -1.94
CA SER A 157 8.02 8.54 -1.44
C SER A 157 7.57 9.96 -1.12
N ASP A 158 8.47 10.80 -0.63
CA ASP A 158 8.20 12.21 -0.34
C ASP A 158 7.91 13.01 -1.62
N ALA A 159 8.73 12.80 -2.66
CA ALA A 159 8.55 13.46 -3.95
C ALA A 159 7.27 13.00 -4.64
N MET A 160 7.05 11.70 -4.70
CA MET A 160 5.85 11.09 -5.30
C MET A 160 4.58 11.53 -4.56
N SER A 161 4.57 11.49 -3.23
CA SER A 161 3.43 11.93 -2.43
C SER A 161 3.08 13.41 -2.66
N ARG A 162 4.09 14.30 -2.77
CA ARG A 162 3.88 15.71 -3.09
C ARG A 162 3.26 15.90 -4.48
N ASP A 163 3.73 15.18 -5.50
CA ASP A 163 3.18 15.26 -6.84
C ASP A 163 1.76 14.68 -6.90
N MET A 164 1.53 13.52 -6.30
CA MET A 164 0.19 12.93 -6.20
C MET A 164 -0.80 13.88 -5.52
N LYS A 165 -0.39 14.56 -4.44
CA LYS A 165 -1.23 15.57 -3.78
C LYS A 165 -1.57 16.73 -4.72
N LYS A 166 -0.61 17.24 -5.50
CA LYS A 166 -0.85 18.29 -6.51
C LYS A 166 -1.82 17.83 -7.60
N ARG A 167 -1.78 16.54 -7.96
CA ARG A 167 -2.69 15.92 -8.93
C ARG A 167 -4.08 15.62 -8.35
N GLY A 168 -4.29 15.84 -7.04
CA GLY A 168 -5.59 15.67 -6.39
C GLY A 168 -5.79 14.32 -5.68
N PHE A 169 -4.80 13.45 -5.63
CA PHE A 169 -4.89 12.21 -4.85
C PHE A 169 -5.06 12.51 -3.36
N ARG A 170 -5.89 11.71 -2.71
CA ARG A 170 -6.25 11.85 -1.29
C ARG A 170 -5.83 10.61 -0.51
N PHE A 171 -5.56 10.78 0.79
CA PHE A 171 -5.11 9.71 1.70
C PHE A 171 -3.83 8.99 1.25
N PHE A 172 -2.93 9.71 0.57
CA PHE A 172 -1.68 9.15 0.05
C PHE A 172 -0.50 10.04 0.46
N GLY A 173 -0.31 10.19 1.79
CA GLY A 173 0.83 10.90 2.38
C GLY A 173 2.15 10.12 2.23
N PRO A 174 3.31 10.71 2.63
CA PRO A 174 4.62 10.12 2.42
C PRO A 174 4.76 8.70 2.99
N THR A 175 4.26 8.45 4.20
CA THR A 175 4.29 7.13 4.84
C THR A 175 3.45 6.10 4.09
N ILE A 176 2.24 6.45 3.68
CA ILE A 176 1.37 5.56 2.89
C ILE A 176 1.99 5.31 1.50
N CYS A 177 2.57 6.34 0.89
CA CYS A 177 3.30 6.22 -0.36
C CYS A 177 4.49 5.25 -0.22
N TYR A 178 5.25 5.34 0.87
CA TYR A 178 6.37 4.44 1.14
C TYR A 178 5.89 2.99 1.30
N SER A 179 4.84 2.75 2.08
CA SER A 179 4.22 1.43 2.23
C SER A 179 3.72 0.87 0.88
N PHE A 180 3.11 1.70 0.05
CA PHE A 180 2.70 1.32 -1.30
C PHE A 180 3.91 0.89 -2.16
N LEU A 181 5.03 1.63 -2.12
CA LEU A 181 6.24 1.29 -2.87
C LEU A 181 6.86 -0.03 -2.39
N GLN A 182 6.80 -0.31 -1.09
CA GLN A 182 7.22 -1.60 -0.51
C GLN A 182 6.28 -2.72 -0.96
N ALA A 183 4.98 -2.56 -0.76
CA ALA A 183 3.97 -3.57 -1.08
C ALA A 183 4.00 -4.01 -2.56
N THR A 184 4.30 -3.06 -3.46
CA THR A 184 4.32 -3.28 -4.90
C THR A 184 5.71 -3.57 -5.48
N GLY A 185 6.72 -3.70 -4.62
CA GLY A 185 8.08 -4.10 -4.97
C GLY A 185 8.90 -3.07 -5.74
N PHE A 186 8.50 -1.80 -5.74
CA PHE A 186 9.37 -0.70 -6.17
C PHE A 186 10.50 -0.46 -5.17
N ILE A 187 10.25 -0.77 -3.90
CA ILE A 187 11.27 -0.79 -2.84
C ILE A 187 11.21 -2.17 -2.17
N ASP A 188 12.34 -2.83 -2.09
CA ASP A 188 12.49 -4.09 -1.36
C ASP A 188 13.22 -3.82 -0.04
N ASP A 189 12.46 -3.86 1.06
CA ASP A 189 12.93 -3.67 2.44
C ASP A 189 12.91 -4.96 3.26
N HIS A 190 12.88 -6.12 2.61
CA HIS A 190 13.14 -7.34 3.33
C HIS A 190 14.48 -7.28 4.04
N LEU A 191 14.51 -7.61 5.33
CA LEU A 191 15.75 -7.63 6.10
C LEU A 191 16.78 -8.59 5.50
N THR A 192 18.06 -8.31 5.70
CA THR A 192 19.17 -9.09 5.10
C THR A 192 19.11 -10.57 5.41
N GLY A 193 18.51 -10.99 6.54
CA GLY A 193 18.27 -12.37 6.92
C GLY A 193 16.94 -12.97 6.46
N CYS A 194 16.09 -12.19 5.77
CA CYS A 194 14.79 -12.66 5.34
C CYS A 194 14.89 -13.58 4.11
N ILE A 195 14.15 -14.71 4.16
CA ILE A 195 14.09 -15.70 3.06
C ILE A 195 13.49 -15.13 1.77
N CYS A 196 12.68 -14.07 1.86
CA CYS A 196 11.98 -13.45 0.72
C CYS A 196 12.78 -12.32 0.07
N ARG A 197 13.92 -11.91 0.65
CA ARG A 197 14.72 -10.80 0.14
C ARG A 197 15.25 -11.09 -1.27
N ARG A 198 15.12 -10.13 -2.17
CA ARG A 198 15.74 -10.20 -3.50
C ARG A 198 17.28 -10.17 -3.37
N LYS A 199 17.95 -11.00 -4.16
CA LYS A 199 19.41 -11.07 -4.21
C LYS A 199 20.01 -9.97 -5.06
#